data_ab6362183f3183cf9c527dccdcf0ea21
#
_entry.id   ab6362183f3183cf9c527dccdcf0ea21
#
_cell.length_a   1.000
_cell.length_b   1.000
_cell.length_c   1.000
_cell.angle_alpha   90.00
_cell.angle_beta   90.00
_cell.angle_gamma   90.00
#
_symmetry.space_group_name_H-M   'P 1'
#
loop_
_entity.id
_entity.type
_entity.pdbx_description
1 polymer ?
#
loop_
_entity_poly.entity_id
_entity_poly.type
_entity_poly.pdbx_seq_one_letter_code
_entity_poly.pdbx_strand_id
1 'polypeptide(L)'
;MKKRMLAMLMALVFMMSTLTALAYTKQEKTADALNELDLFRGKGAAGYDLNANLTRAEGATLLVRVLGKEDVAQNWPISDIPFKDVPAWAIGYVGYAAANGITNGTSDTTFSPDAELSDNMFLTLVLRALGYTDQGTNPQFDWKTPYALAQQIGLIAKAQADNNFTRGDAVEILWNAMGIRLVGSSKTLSDSLIEQKVFTKAEFNRAKDIQKNGRKESAGTPIVRPEDNTPSSGNNSGNTGNSGNQNPTTPTTPTTPTTPVTPPAQESDKMTYEKYNAMNGADQQAYFNTFKDPMAFFAWYNAAKAEYEASQDRIEIGSGGTIDLGDLIGKQ
;
A
#
# COMPACT_ATOMS: atom_id res chain seq x y z
N MET A 1 26.30 -60.98 12.45
CA MET A 1 25.63 -60.04 13.34
C MET A 1 25.98 -58.58 13.04
N LYS A 2 27.24 -58.19 12.90
CA LYS A 2 27.63 -56.77 12.64
C LYS A 2 27.02 -56.14 11.36
N LYS A 3 26.93 -56.87 10.26
CA LYS A 3 26.30 -56.36 9.00
C LYS A 3 24.82 -56.10 9.14
N ARG A 4 24.07 -56.92 9.91
CA ARG A 4 22.63 -56.74 10.15
C ARG A 4 22.33 -55.57 11.11
N MET A 5 23.24 -55.35 12.12
CA MET A 5 23.15 -54.21 12.99
C MET A 5 23.44 -52.90 12.26
N LEU A 6 24.40 -52.85 11.33
CA LEU A 6 24.72 -51.69 10.53
C LEU A 6 23.56 -51.33 9.57
N ALA A 7 22.94 -52.35 8.98
CA ALA A 7 21.76 -52.14 8.12
C ALA A 7 20.54 -51.58 8.91
N MET A 8 20.30 -52.09 10.14
CA MET A 8 19.26 -51.53 11.01
C MET A 8 19.57 -50.11 11.47
N LEU A 9 20.81 -49.77 11.76
CA LEU A 9 21.24 -48.44 12.15
C LEU A 9 21.06 -47.46 10.98
N MET A 10 21.42 -47.86 9.74
CA MET A 10 21.23 -47.06 8.53
C MET A 10 19.72 -46.86 8.23
N ALA A 11 18.90 -47.88 8.41
CA ALA A 11 17.45 -47.76 8.24
C ALA A 11 16.82 -46.82 9.30
N LEU A 12 17.31 -46.85 10.53
CA LEU A 12 16.84 -45.94 11.59
C LEU A 12 17.26 -44.48 11.32
N VAL A 13 18.49 -44.26 10.83
CA VAL A 13 18.97 -42.94 10.43
C VAL A 13 18.19 -42.42 9.23
N PHE A 14 17.85 -43.27 8.27
CA PHE A 14 17.00 -42.91 7.10
C PHE A 14 15.55 -42.64 7.50
N MET A 15 15.00 -43.34 8.48
CA MET A 15 13.67 -43.01 9.05
C MET A 15 13.63 -41.74 9.87
N MET A 16 14.72 -41.34 10.52
CA MET A 16 14.79 -40.06 11.25
C MET A 16 14.94 -38.84 10.33
N SER A 17 15.37 -39.02 9.08
CA SER A 17 15.53 -37.91 8.11
C SER A 17 14.26 -37.51 7.37
N THR A 18 13.14 -38.20 7.60
CA THR A 18 11.89 -37.97 6.84
C THR A 18 10.74 -37.31 7.62
N LEU A 19 11.00 -36.81 8.84
CA LEU A 19 9.93 -36.26 9.69
C LEU A 19 10.19 -34.83 10.16
N THR A 20 10.66 -33.94 9.28
CA THR A 20 10.35 -32.54 9.40
C THR A 20 9.35 -32.19 8.32
N ALA A 21 8.15 -32.72 8.42
CA ALA A 21 7.00 -32.00 7.88
C ALA A 21 6.94 -30.70 8.66
N LEU A 22 7.52 -29.62 8.10
CA LEU A 22 7.36 -28.29 8.65
C LEU A 22 5.85 -28.08 8.84
N ALA A 23 5.43 -27.91 10.10
CA ALA A 23 4.00 -27.67 10.36
C ALA A 23 3.61 -26.39 9.62
N TYR A 24 2.69 -26.50 8.69
CA TYR A 24 2.15 -25.37 7.91
C TYR A 24 1.49 -24.39 8.86
N THR A 25 2.17 -23.28 9.12
CA THR A 25 1.80 -22.32 10.16
C THR A 25 0.54 -21.53 9.77
N LYS A 26 -0.10 -20.93 10.75
CA LYS A 26 -1.23 -20.02 10.50
C LYS A 26 -0.82 -18.85 9.63
N GLN A 27 0.37 -18.27 9.85
CA GLN A 27 0.89 -17.15 9.09
C GLN A 27 1.16 -17.54 7.62
N GLU A 28 1.71 -18.73 7.36
CA GLU A 28 1.90 -19.22 5.99
C GLU A 28 0.56 -19.41 5.27
N LYS A 29 -0.45 -19.99 5.93
CA LYS A 29 -1.80 -20.10 5.37
C LYS A 29 -2.41 -18.75 5.03
N THR A 30 -2.19 -17.77 5.91
CA THR A 30 -2.71 -16.41 5.71
C THR A 30 -1.97 -15.72 4.58
N ALA A 31 -0.65 -15.89 4.48
CA ALA A 31 0.16 -15.39 3.37
C ALA A 31 -0.29 -16.00 2.02
N ASP A 32 -0.50 -17.33 1.99
CA ASP A 32 -1.02 -18.01 0.80
C ASP A 32 -2.42 -17.54 0.40
N ALA A 33 -3.27 -17.22 1.37
CA ALA A 33 -4.61 -16.69 1.10
C ALA A 33 -4.56 -15.28 0.48
N LEU A 34 -3.71 -14.39 0.99
CA LEU A 34 -3.50 -13.07 0.40
C LEU A 34 -2.78 -13.15 -0.96
N ASN A 35 -1.88 -14.12 -1.13
CA ASN A 35 -1.21 -14.38 -2.40
C ASN A 35 -2.19 -14.91 -3.47
N GLU A 36 -3.18 -15.73 -3.09
CA GLU A 36 -4.26 -16.17 -3.99
C GLU A 36 -5.03 -14.99 -4.58
N LEU A 37 -5.17 -13.90 -3.82
CA LEU A 37 -5.84 -12.67 -4.23
C LEU A 37 -4.90 -11.65 -4.92
N ASP A 38 -3.62 -12.01 -5.12
CA ASP A 38 -2.56 -11.12 -5.61
C ASP A 38 -2.29 -9.88 -4.75
N LEU A 39 -2.65 -9.93 -3.49
CA LEU A 39 -2.48 -8.83 -2.53
C LEU A 39 -1.19 -8.93 -1.72
N PHE A 40 -0.54 -10.08 -1.73
CA PHE A 40 0.71 -10.33 -1.01
C PHE A 40 1.65 -11.18 -1.84
N ARG A 41 2.89 -10.72 -1.99
CA ARG A 41 3.90 -11.39 -2.80
C ARG A 41 5.11 -11.77 -1.94
N GLY A 42 5.83 -12.80 -2.37
CA GLY A 42 7.07 -13.22 -1.76
C GLY A 42 8.24 -12.30 -2.09
N LYS A 43 9.39 -12.61 -1.50
CA LYS A 43 10.69 -11.99 -1.76
C LYS A 43 11.58 -12.92 -2.61
N GLY A 44 11.06 -13.40 -3.72
CA GLY A 44 11.77 -14.33 -4.63
C GLY A 44 12.15 -15.64 -3.92
N ALA A 45 13.42 -16.03 -3.95
CA ALA A 45 13.92 -17.28 -3.35
C ALA A 45 13.73 -17.37 -1.83
N ALA A 46 13.56 -16.25 -1.12
CA ALA A 46 13.29 -16.24 0.32
C ALA A 46 11.81 -16.59 0.67
N GLY A 47 10.97 -16.87 -0.33
CA GLY A 47 9.57 -17.13 -0.09
C GLY A 47 8.83 -15.91 0.46
N TYR A 48 8.00 -16.09 1.48
CA TYR A 48 7.29 -14.99 2.13
C TYR A 48 8.11 -14.19 3.13
N ASP A 49 9.19 -14.79 3.65
CA ASP A 49 10.08 -14.19 4.67
C ASP A 49 9.32 -13.65 5.89
N LEU A 50 8.39 -14.48 6.43
CA LEU A 50 7.42 -14.06 7.45
C LEU A 50 8.03 -13.69 8.79
N ASN A 51 9.23 -14.18 9.09
CA ASN A 51 9.96 -13.89 10.34
C ASN A 51 10.78 -12.59 10.28
N ALA A 52 10.90 -11.98 9.10
CA ALA A 52 11.66 -10.75 8.95
C ALA A 52 10.88 -9.55 9.51
N ASN A 53 11.62 -8.58 10.08
CA ASN A 53 11.07 -7.27 10.39
C ASN A 53 10.71 -6.54 9.11
N LEU A 54 9.75 -5.63 9.21
CA LEU A 54 9.34 -4.77 8.11
C LEU A 54 9.97 -3.38 8.28
N THR A 55 10.34 -2.79 7.16
CA THR A 55 10.58 -1.35 7.12
C THR A 55 9.25 -0.59 6.95
N ARG A 56 9.26 0.70 7.25
CA ARG A 56 8.08 1.57 7.08
C ARG A 56 7.63 1.63 5.62
N ALA A 57 8.57 1.65 4.68
CA ALA A 57 8.25 1.63 3.24
C ALA A 57 7.64 0.30 2.81
N GLU A 58 8.16 -0.83 3.29
CA GLU A 58 7.58 -2.15 3.02
C GLU A 58 6.17 -2.28 3.58
N GLY A 59 5.92 -1.81 4.81
CA GLY A 59 4.59 -1.85 5.43
C GLY A 59 3.57 -0.99 4.69
N ALA A 60 3.94 0.23 4.28
CA ALA A 60 3.08 1.08 3.46
C ALA A 60 2.75 0.43 2.10
N THR A 61 3.74 -0.17 1.45
CA THR A 61 3.57 -0.89 0.19
C THR A 61 2.61 -2.07 0.33
N LEU A 62 2.78 -2.91 1.36
CA LEU A 62 1.88 -4.02 1.63
C LEU A 62 0.44 -3.56 1.84
N LEU A 63 0.24 -2.51 2.62
CA LEU A 63 -1.09 -1.97 2.89
C LEU A 63 -1.75 -1.45 1.61
N VAL A 64 -1.05 -0.68 0.80
CA VAL A 64 -1.59 -0.12 -0.45
C VAL A 64 -1.97 -1.23 -1.44
N ARG A 65 -1.20 -2.32 -1.52
CA ARG A 65 -1.56 -3.52 -2.28
C ARG A 65 -2.85 -4.14 -1.78
N VAL A 66 -2.96 -4.35 -0.47
CA VAL A 66 -4.17 -4.95 0.14
C VAL A 66 -5.40 -4.06 -0.05
N LEU A 67 -5.23 -2.76 -0.19
CA LEU A 67 -6.31 -1.84 -0.56
C LEU A 67 -6.69 -1.91 -2.06
N GLY A 68 -6.02 -2.75 -2.86
CA GLY A 68 -6.24 -2.87 -4.30
C GLY A 68 -5.86 -1.61 -5.07
N LYS A 69 -4.84 -0.88 -4.59
CA LYS A 69 -4.41 0.40 -5.15
C LYS A 69 -2.99 0.36 -5.72
N GLU A 70 -2.48 -0.83 -6.01
CA GLU A 70 -1.13 -0.97 -6.56
C GLU A 70 -0.96 -0.26 -7.90
N ASP A 71 -1.89 -0.46 -8.84
CA ASP A 71 -1.83 0.19 -10.16
C ASP A 71 -1.86 1.72 -10.05
N VAL A 72 -2.68 2.25 -9.13
CA VAL A 72 -2.74 3.68 -8.86
C VAL A 72 -1.42 4.17 -8.25
N ALA A 73 -0.86 3.42 -7.31
CA ALA A 73 0.39 3.77 -6.64
C ALA A 73 1.59 3.72 -7.59
N GLN A 74 1.67 2.71 -8.47
CA GLN A 74 2.75 2.60 -9.46
C GLN A 74 2.77 3.76 -10.46
N ASN A 75 1.62 4.37 -10.71
CA ASN A 75 1.46 5.53 -11.58
C ASN A 75 1.34 6.84 -10.80
N TRP A 76 1.64 6.85 -9.48
CA TRP A 76 1.53 8.05 -8.64
C TRP A 76 2.56 9.11 -9.04
N PRO A 77 2.16 10.40 -9.14
CA PRO A 77 3.09 11.45 -9.50
C PRO A 77 4.11 11.72 -8.40
N ILE A 78 5.37 11.67 -8.78
CA ILE A 78 6.50 11.90 -7.88
C ILE A 78 6.50 13.33 -7.30
N SER A 79 5.98 14.29 -8.05
CA SER A 79 5.90 15.71 -7.64
C SER A 79 5.01 15.99 -6.42
N ASP A 80 4.05 15.10 -6.14
CA ASP A 80 3.02 15.33 -5.13
C ASP A 80 3.34 14.66 -3.80
N ILE A 81 4.58 14.19 -3.64
CA ILE A 81 5.02 13.53 -2.42
C ILE A 81 5.75 14.54 -1.53
N PRO A 82 5.26 14.79 -0.32
CA PRO A 82 5.90 15.75 0.58
C PRO A 82 7.27 15.29 1.07
N PHE A 83 7.51 13.97 1.07
CA PHE A 83 8.71 13.36 1.64
C PHE A 83 9.85 13.27 0.62
N LYS A 84 11.04 13.68 1.03
CA LYS A 84 12.23 13.76 0.14
C LYS A 84 13.16 12.54 0.25
N ASP A 85 12.92 11.67 1.20
CA ASP A 85 13.77 10.53 1.56
C ASP A 85 13.21 9.19 1.08
N VAL A 86 12.12 9.18 0.33
CA VAL A 86 11.48 7.93 -0.13
C VAL A 86 12.21 7.37 -1.35
N PRO A 87 12.64 6.09 -1.32
CA PRO A 87 13.31 5.47 -2.46
C PRO A 87 12.35 5.29 -3.65
N ALA A 88 12.90 5.28 -4.86
CA ALA A 88 12.12 5.25 -6.11
C ALA A 88 11.08 4.12 -6.17
N TRP A 89 11.41 2.92 -5.64
CA TRP A 89 10.51 1.77 -5.65
C TRP A 89 9.28 1.94 -4.76
N ALA A 90 9.38 2.74 -3.69
CA ALA A 90 8.31 2.95 -2.71
C ALA A 90 7.56 4.27 -2.92
N ILE A 91 8.09 5.14 -3.80
CA ILE A 91 7.66 6.52 -3.90
C ILE A 91 6.16 6.66 -4.20
N GLY A 92 5.64 5.87 -5.12
CA GLY A 92 4.22 5.89 -5.47
C GLY A 92 3.32 5.35 -4.37
N TYR A 93 3.73 4.28 -3.69
CA TYR A 93 2.96 3.70 -2.57
C TYR A 93 2.89 4.66 -1.38
N VAL A 94 4.01 5.28 -1.02
CA VAL A 94 4.07 6.26 0.06
C VAL A 94 3.31 7.53 -0.31
N GLY A 95 3.40 7.98 -1.58
CA GLY A 95 2.65 9.10 -2.11
C GLY A 95 1.14 8.87 -2.04
N TYR A 96 0.67 7.71 -2.50
CA TYR A 96 -0.73 7.33 -2.36
C TYR A 96 -1.18 7.33 -0.90
N ALA A 97 -0.39 6.72 -0.01
CA ALA A 97 -0.71 6.64 1.42
C ALA A 97 -0.76 8.03 2.08
N ALA A 98 0.14 8.94 1.71
CA ALA A 98 0.15 10.31 2.21
C ALA A 98 -1.08 11.12 1.74
N ALA A 99 -1.36 11.08 0.43
CA ALA A 99 -2.50 11.81 -0.14
C ALA A 99 -3.86 11.33 0.38
N ASN A 100 -3.96 10.07 0.81
CA ASN A 100 -5.18 9.50 1.40
C ASN A 100 -5.18 9.55 2.94
N GLY A 101 -4.27 10.30 3.58
CA GLY A 101 -4.23 10.46 5.03
C GLY A 101 -3.86 9.19 5.80
N ILE A 102 -3.36 8.15 5.11
CA ILE A 102 -2.95 6.90 5.73
C ILE A 102 -1.65 7.09 6.51
N THR A 103 -0.73 7.90 5.98
CA THR A 103 0.52 8.25 6.65
C THR A 103 0.75 9.76 6.67
N ASN A 104 1.35 10.25 7.76
CA ASN A 104 1.76 11.65 7.90
C ASN A 104 3.29 11.80 7.88
N GLY A 105 4.03 10.72 7.56
CA GLY A 105 5.49 10.73 7.67
C GLY A 105 5.99 10.71 9.12
N THR A 106 7.28 11.00 9.30
CA THR A 106 7.91 11.26 10.59
C THR A 106 8.12 12.76 10.82
N SER A 107 8.03 13.54 9.74
CA SER A 107 7.92 15.01 9.71
C SER A 107 7.23 15.42 8.42
N ASP A 108 7.01 16.72 8.22
CA ASP A 108 6.38 17.28 7.00
C ASP A 108 7.14 16.90 5.71
N THR A 109 8.44 16.63 5.79
CA THR A 109 9.29 16.33 4.63
C THR A 109 10.03 15.01 4.69
N THR A 110 9.81 14.20 5.75
CA THR A 110 10.54 12.95 5.99
C THR A 110 9.58 11.81 6.27
N PHE A 111 9.77 10.69 5.59
CA PHE A 111 9.02 9.45 5.79
C PHE A 111 9.77 8.43 6.64
N SER A 112 11.10 8.45 6.61
CA SER A 112 12.00 7.45 7.22
C SER A 112 11.74 6.03 6.67
N PRO A 113 11.94 5.79 5.36
CA PRO A 113 11.51 4.56 4.67
C PRO A 113 12.15 3.29 5.22
N ASP A 114 13.43 3.36 5.58
CA ASP A 114 14.24 2.23 6.05
C ASP A 114 14.14 1.99 7.57
N ALA A 115 13.46 2.89 8.30
CA ALA A 115 13.26 2.68 9.72
C ALA A 115 12.37 1.44 9.95
N GLU A 116 12.65 0.70 11.02
CA GLU A 116 11.84 -0.44 11.44
C GLU A 116 10.40 -0.01 11.73
N LEU A 117 9.46 -0.80 11.24
CA LEU A 117 8.03 -0.57 11.44
C LEU A 117 7.58 -1.32 12.69
N SER A 118 7.11 -0.58 13.68
CA SER A 118 6.51 -1.19 14.88
C SER A 118 5.04 -1.54 14.67
N ASP A 119 4.51 -2.39 15.54
CA ASP A 119 3.11 -2.82 15.52
C ASP A 119 2.12 -1.65 15.64
N ASN A 120 2.35 -0.70 16.58
CA ASN A 120 1.50 0.48 16.72
C ASN A 120 1.49 1.36 15.47
N MET A 121 2.66 1.51 14.82
CA MET A 121 2.74 2.25 13.56
C MET A 121 1.91 1.56 12.47
N PHE A 122 2.06 0.23 12.31
CA PHE A 122 1.33 -0.50 11.30
C PHE A 122 -0.18 -0.52 11.57
N LEU A 123 -0.60 -0.76 12.81
CA LEU A 123 -2.00 -0.67 13.22
C LEU A 123 -2.60 0.71 12.92
N THR A 124 -1.84 1.77 13.17
CA THR A 124 -2.25 3.14 12.83
C THR A 124 -2.50 3.32 11.34
N LEU A 125 -1.60 2.83 10.49
CA LEU A 125 -1.80 2.88 9.02
C LEU A 125 -3.05 2.12 8.61
N VAL A 126 -3.28 0.91 9.16
CA VAL A 126 -4.44 0.07 8.84
C VAL A 126 -5.75 0.71 9.33
N LEU A 127 -5.77 1.26 10.54
CA LEU A 127 -6.96 1.94 11.09
C LEU A 127 -7.34 3.15 10.24
N ARG A 128 -6.37 3.98 9.85
CA ARG A 128 -6.60 5.12 8.96
C ARG A 128 -7.11 4.68 7.59
N ALA A 129 -6.55 3.61 7.02
CA ALA A 129 -6.99 3.03 5.76
C ALA A 129 -8.44 2.49 5.81
N LEU A 130 -8.89 2.04 6.96
CA LEU A 130 -10.29 1.62 7.21
C LEU A 130 -11.22 2.81 7.47
N GLY A 131 -10.70 4.04 7.54
CA GLY A 131 -11.44 5.29 7.73
C GLY A 131 -11.53 5.77 9.17
N TYR A 132 -10.86 5.11 10.14
CA TYR A 132 -10.77 5.62 11.50
C TYR A 132 -9.80 6.79 11.59
N THR A 133 -10.08 7.74 12.48
CA THR A 133 -9.22 8.94 12.67
C THR A 133 -8.60 8.98 14.05
N ASP A 134 -7.32 9.34 14.09
CA ASP A 134 -6.55 9.69 15.30
C ASP A 134 -6.34 11.21 15.43
N GLN A 135 -7.05 12.00 14.60
CA GLN A 135 -6.91 13.44 14.50
C GLN A 135 -8.24 14.16 14.71
N GLY A 136 -8.16 15.49 14.85
CA GLY A 136 -9.31 16.35 15.02
C GLY A 136 -9.79 16.44 16.48
N THR A 137 -11.02 16.95 16.68
CA THR A 137 -11.60 17.19 18.01
C THR A 137 -12.10 15.94 18.71
N ASN A 138 -12.42 14.88 17.97
CA ASN A 138 -12.94 13.62 18.49
C ASN A 138 -12.19 12.42 17.84
N PRO A 139 -10.91 12.20 18.19
CA PRO A 139 -10.16 11.06 17.65
C PRO A 139 -10.77 9.76 18.15
N GLN A 140 -10.85 8.75 17.27
CA GLN A 140 -11.38 7.42 17.59
C GLN A 140 -10.32 6.53 18.24
N PHE A 141 -9.03 6.88 18.07
CA PHE A 141 -7.90 6.19 18.69
C PHE A 141 -6.71 7.14 18.84
N ASP A 142 -5.73 6.71 19.65
CA ASP A 142 -4.41 7.37 19.73
C ASP A 142 -3.40 6.55 18.91
N TRP A 143 -2.69 7.17 17.98
CA TRP A 143 -1.70 6.52 17.15
C TRP A 143 -0.54 5.86 17.93
N LYS A 144 -0.27 6.32 19.16
CA LYS A 144 0.73 5.71 20.04
C LYS A 144 0.23 4.41 20.68
N THR A 145 -1.07 4.31 20.88
CA THR A 145 -1.72 3.19 21.59
C THR A 145 -2.99 2.73 20.88
N PRO A 146 -2.91 2.29 19.60
CA PRO A 146 -4.08 1.93 18.79
C PRO A 146 -4.75 0.60 19.21
N TYR A 147 -4.18 -0.11 20.16
CA TYR A 147 -4.49 -1.50 20.49
C TYR A 147 -5.93 -1.75 20.92
N ALA A 148 -6.50 -0.84 21.72
CA ALA A 148 -7.87 -1.00 22.24
C ALA A 148 -8.90 -1.02 21.09
N LEU A 149 -8.82 -0.06 20.17
CA LEU A 149 -9.68 -0.03 18.99
C LEU A 149 -9.38 -1.21 18.06
N ALA A 150 -8.10 -1.50 17.80
CA ALA A 150 -7.70 -2.61 16.94
C ALA A 150 -8.25 -3.96 17.43
N GLN A 151 -8.22 -4.21 18.74
CA GLN A 151 -8.86 -5.40 19.35
C GLN A 151 -10.38 -5.34 19.23
N GLN A 152 -10.99 -4.21 19.58
CA GLN A 152 -12.44 -4.03 19.55
C GLN A 152 -13.05 -4.36 18.19
N ILE A 153 -12.39 -3.95 17.11
CA ILE A 153 -12.86 -4.21 15.74
C ILE A 153 -12.38 -5.54 15.16
N GLY A 154 -11.52 -6.28 15.86
CA GLY A 154 -11.04 -7.60 15.46
C GLY A 154 -9.80 -7.61 14.57
N LEU A 155 -9.03 -6.53 14.49
CA LEU A 155 -7.75 -6.51 13.78
C LEU A 155 -6.70 -7.35 14.49
N ILE A 156 -6.68 -7.33 15.83
CA ILE A 156 -5.77 -8.09 16.68
C ILE A 156 -6.55 -8.83 17.78
N ALA A 157 -6.00 -9.92 18.29
CA ALA A 157 -6.66 -10.73 19.30
C ALA A 157 -6.56 -10.12 20.71
N LYS A 158 -5.50 -9.37 21.01
CA LYS A 158 -5.22 -8.78 22.31
C LYS A 158 -4.81 -7.32 22.16
N ALA A 159 -5.30 -6.44 23.04
CA ALA A 159 -4.95 -5.02 23.08
C ALA A 159 -3.62 -4.79 23.80
N GLN A 160 -2.53 -5.30 23.24
CA GLN A 160 -1.19 -5.13 23.79
C GLN A 160 -0.16 -4.95 22.67
N ALA A 161 0.93 -4.26 22.98
CA ALA A 161 2.06 -4.10 22.07
C ALA A 161 2.72 -5.45 21.75
N ASP A 162 3.17 -5.59 20.50
CA ASP A 162 4.05 -6.65 20.06
C ASP A 162 5.45 -6.07 19.88
N ASN A 163 6.38 -6.45 20.75
CA ASN A 163 7.76 -5.96 20.71
C ASN A 163 8.63 -6.67 19.65
N ASN A 164 8.06 -7.64 18.93
CA ASN A 164 8.74 -8.39 17.88
C ASN A 164 7.89 -8.46 16.62
N PHE A 165 7.42 -7.30 16.16
CA PHE A 165 6.50 -7.20 15.03
C PHE A 165 7.18 -7.62 13.73
N THR A 166 6.62 -8.65 13.12
CA THR A 166 7.17 -9.28 11.91
C THR A 166 6.27 -9.08 10.69
N ARG A 167 6.79 -9.46 9.53
CA ARG A 167 6.05 -9.53 8.27
C ARG A 167 4.86 -10.50 8.36
N GLY A 168 5.00 -11.59 9.15
CA GLY A 168 3.92 -12.53 9.41
C GLY A 168 2.77 -11.92 10.22
N ASP A 169 3.09 -11.08 11.21
CA ASP A 169 2.08 -10.38 12.01
C ASP A 169 1.33 -9.36 11.17
N ALA A 170 2.05 -8.62 10.31
CA ALA A 170 1.44 -7.71 9.35
C ALA A 170 0.46 -8.43 8.40
N VAL A 171 0.81 -9.61 7.90
CA VAL A 171 -0.04 -10.45 7.05
C VAL A 171 -1.32 -10.86 7.78
N GLU A 172 -1.25 -11.26 9.06
CA GLU A 172 -2.43 -11.58 9.85
C GLU A 172 -3.35 -10.37 10.06
N ILE A 173 -2.78 -9.20 10.37
CA ILE A 173 -3.55 -7.95 10.52
C ILE A 173 -4.25 -7.58 9.20
N LEU A 174 -3.54 -7.66 8.07
CA LEU A 174 -4.10 -7.36 6.75
C LEU A 174 -5.24 -8.32 6.37
N TRP A 175 -5.10 -9.61 6.69
CA TRP A 175 -6.18 -10.57 6.47
C TRP A 175 -7.40 -10.27 7.34
N ASN A 176 -7.19 -9.96 8.63
CA ASN A 176 -8.26 -9.60 9.54
C ASN A 176 -8.98 -8.34 9.05
N ALA A 177 -8.25 -7.36 8.51
CA ALA A 177 -8.81 -6.13 7.95
C ALA A 177 -9.84 -6.39 6.83
N MET A 178 -9.71 -7.50 6.07
CA MET A 178 -10.67 -7.87 5.03
C MET A 178 -12.11 -8.02 5.57
N GLY A 179 -12.27 -8.46 6.82
CA GLY A 179 -13.56 -8.65 7.47
C GLY A 179 -14.10 -7.39 8.16
N ILE A 180 -13.30 -6.31 8.26
CA ILE A 180 -13.69 -5.11 8.99
C ILE A 180 -14.54 -4.20 8.10
N ARG A 181 -15.59 -3.61 8.67
CA ARG A 181 -16.41 -2.61 7.98
C ARG A 181 -15.64 -1.30 7.87
N LEU A 182 -15.70 -0.71 6.69
CA LEU A 182 -15.18 0.63 6.46
C LEU A 182 -16.03 1.66 7.22
N VAL A 183 -15.38 2.62 7.84
CA VAL A 183 -16.09 3.70 8.56
C VAL A 183 -17.01 4.44 7.60
N GLY A 184 -18.25 4.71 8.06
CA GLY A 184 -19.27 5.35 7.22
C GLY A 184 -19.89 4.44 6.16
N SER A 185 -19.56 3.14 6.13
CA SER A 185 -20.07 2.17 5.14
C SER A 185 -20.70 0.95 5.81
N SER A 186 -21.66 0.32 5.14
CA SER A 186 -22.18 -1.00 5.51
C SER A 186 -21.30 -2.15 5.00
N LYS A 187 -20.32 -1.87 4.13
CA LYS A 187 -19.46 -2.85 3.46
C LYS A 187 -18.20 -3.12 4.26
N THR A 188 -17.76 -4.37 4.25
CA THR A 188 -16.41 -4.73 4.70
C THR A 188 -15.36 -4.30 3.67
N LEU A 189 -14.08 -4.29 4.06
CA LEU A 189 -12.99 -4.06 3.10
C LEU A 189 -13.08 -5.05 1.94
N SER A 190 -13.26 -6.35 2.21
CA SER A 190 -13.39 -7.36 1.14
C SER A 190 -14.60 -7.13 0.24
N ASP A 191 -15.75 -6.70 0.77
CA ASP A 191 -16.92 -6.39 -0.06
C ASP A 191 -16.63 -5.20 -1.00
N SER A 192 -15.94 -4.19 -0.49
CA SER A 192 -15.51 -3.02 -1.28
C SER A 192 -14.54 -3.41 -2.40
N LEU A 193 -13.57 -4.28 -2.09
CA LEU A 193 -12.59 -4.77 -3.08
C LEU A 193 -13.24 -5.63 -4.17
N ILE A 194 -14.23 -6.46 -3.82
CA ILE A 194 -15.03 -7.23 -4.79
C ILE A 194 -15.81 -6.29 -5.71
N GLU A 195 -16.43 -5.27 -5.17
CA GLU A 195 -17.17 -4.27 -5.95
C GLU A 195 -16.24 -3.48 -6.89
N GLN A 196 -15.04 -3.15 -6.42
CA GLN A 196 -13.99 -2.51 -7.23
C GLN A 196 -13.35 -3.47 -8.24
N LYS A 197 -13.73 -4.76 -8.25
CA LYS A 197 -13.21 -5.81 -9.13
C LYS A 197 -11.70 -6.09 -8.95
N VAL A 198 -11.16 -5.84 -7.76
CA VAL A 198 -9.79 -6.20 -7.40
C VAL A 198 -9.65 -7.73 -7.43
N PHE A 199 -10.66 -8.43 -6.92
CA PHE A 199 -10.84 -9.88 -7.04
C PHE A 199 -12.34 -10.23 -7.02
N THR A 200 -12.66 -11.43 -7.46
CA THR A 200 -14.05 -11.93 -7.47
C THR A 200 -14.45 -12.55 -6.13
N LYS A 201 -15.76 -12.66 -5.88
CA LYS A 201 -16.28 -13.40 -4.72
C LYS A 201 -15.82 -14.87 -4.69
N ALA A 202 -15.66 -15.49 -5.86
CA ALA A 202 -15.19 -16.87 -5.97
C ALA A 202 -13.72 -16.99 -5.53
N GLU A 203 -12.85 -16.05 -5.95
CA GLU A 203 -11.46 -15.99 -5.52
C GLU A 203 -11.35 -15.75 -4.01
N PHE A 204 -12.12 -14.83 -3.48
CA PHE A 204 -12.15 -14.59 -2.03
C PHE A 204 -12.59 -15.82 -1.24
N ASN A 205 -13.56 -16.60 -1.75
CA ASN A 205 -13.97 -17.86 -1.12
C ASN A 205 -12.86 -18.93 -1.16
N ARG A 206 -12.10 -19.02 -2.27
CA ARG A 206 -10.90 -19.87 -2.33
C ARG A 206 -9.83 -19.43 -1.34
N ALA A 207 -9.55 -18.13 -1.27
CA ALA A 207 -8.59 -17.58 -0.31
C ALA A 207 -9.00 -17.89 1.15
N LYS A 208 -10.28 -17.80 1.50
CA LYS A 208 -10.78 -18.20 2.82
C LYS A 208 -10.58 -19.70 3.10
N ASP A 209 -10.77 -20.54 2.10
CA ASP A 209 -10.51 -21.99 2.25
C ASP A 209 -9.01 -22.24 2.46
N ILE A 210 -8.14 -21.59 1.70
CA ILE A 210 -6.69 -21.65 1.86
C ILE A 210 -6.27 -21.19 3.26
N GLN A 211 -6.80 -20.07 3.75
CA GLN A 211 -6.49 -19.55 5.07
C GLN A 211 -6.88 -20.52 6.19
N LYS A 212 -7.98 -21.21 6.03
CA LYS A 212 -8.47 -22.19 7.00
C LYS A 212 -7.70 -23.52 6.92
N ASN A 213 -7.62 -24.09 5.73
CA ASN A 213 -7.20 -25.45 5.48
C ASN A 213 -5.78 -25.59 4.95
N GLY A 214 -5.22 -24.51 4.44
CA GLY A 214 -3.94 -24.47 3.74
C GLY A 214 -4.10 -24.75 2.24
N ARG A 215 -3.09 -24.33 1.47
CA ARG A 215 -2.96 -24.68 0.05
C ARG A 215 -2.49 -26.12 -0.07
N LYS A 216 -3.11 -26.91 -0.95
CA LYS A 216 -2.79 -28.34 -1.11
C LYS A 216 -1.42 -28.54 -1.76
N GLU A 217 -1.02 -27.62 -2.64
CA GLU A 217 0.26 -27.63 -3.35
C GLU A 217 1.02 -26.36 -2.98
N SER A 218 2.35 -26.46 -2.86
CA SER A 218 3.22 -25.29 -2.58
C SER A 218 2.90 -24.53 -1.29
N ALA A 219 2.57 -25.26 -0.21
CA ALA A 219 2.29 -24.67 1.10
C ALA A 219 3.41 -23.70 1.56
N GLY A 220 3.05 -22.48 1.94
CA GLY A 220 3.99 -21.46 2.39
C GLY A 220 4.90 -20.87 1.29
N THR A 221 4.69 -21.25 0.03
CA THR A 221 5.48 -20.75 -1.11
C THR A 221 4.62 -19.85 -1.99
N PRO A 222 5.08 -18.63 -2.31
CA PRO A 222 4.34 -17.73 -3.19
C PRO A 222 4.12 -18.35 -4.58
N ILE A 223 2.95 -18.11 -5.17
CA ILE A 223 2.76 -18.36 -6.60
C ILE A 223 3.55 -17.26 -7.32
N VAL A 224 4.54 -17.66 -8.11
CA VAL A 224 5.31 -16.76 -8.97
C VAL A 224 4.49 -16.49 -10.22
N ARG A 225 4.12 -15.24 -10.45
CA ARG A 225 3.48 -14.77 -11.67
C ARG A 225 4.53 -14.12 -12.58
N PRO A 226 4.29 -14.04 -13.90
CA PRO A 226 5.24 -13.37 -14.82
C PRO A 226 5.60 -11.94 -14.39
N GLU A 227 4.65 -11.21 -13.82
CA GLU A 227 4.82 -9.84 -13.29
C GLU A 227 5.63 -9.76 -12.00
N ASP A 228 5.77 -10.86 -11.25
CA ASP A 228 6.56 -10.90 -10.00
C ASP A 228 8.08 -10.82 -10.25
N ASN A 229 8.52 -10.98 -11.51
CA ASN A 229 9.92 -10.90 -11.92
C ASN A 229 10.43 -9.47 -12.13
N THR A 230 9.64 -8.44 -11.89
CA THR A 230 10.14 -7.07 -11.78
C THR A 230 11.03 -6.97 -10.54
N PRO A 231 12.29 -6.50 -10.65
CA PRO A 231 13.22 -6.52 -9.54
C PRO A 231 12.72 -5.59 -8.41
N SER A 232 12.20 -6.20 -7.36
CA SER A 232 12.10 -5.53 -6.06
C SER A 232 13.54 -5.33 -5.61
N SER A 233 13.99 -4.08 -5.54
CA SER A 233 15.35 -3.70 -5.15
C SER A 233 15.62 -4.13 -3.70
N GLY A 234 15.97 -5.37 -3.51
CA GLY A 234 16.54 -5.88 -2.28
C GLY A 234 18.05 -5.66 -2.33
N ASN A 235 18.57 -4.87 -1.40
CA ASN A 235 19.98 -4.68 -1.15
C ASN A 235 20.72 -6.03 -1.15
N ASN A 236 21.57 -6.26 -2.13
CA ASN A 236 22.61 -7.28 -2.07
C ASN A 236 23.96 -6.58 -2.06
N SER A 237 24.48 -6.34 -0.86
CA SER A 237 25.90 -6.05 -0.65
C SER A 237 26.68 -7.34 -0.86
N GLY A 238 27.34 -7.45 -1.99
CA GLY A 238 28.25 -8.55 -2.32
C GLY A 238 29.24 -8.10 -3.36
N ASN A 239 30.37 -7.59 -2.89
CA ASN A 239 31.56 -7.22 -3.63
C ASN A 239 32.14 -8.40 -4.42
N THR A 240 32.43 -8.20 -5.72
CA THR A 240 33.71 -8.58 -6.33
C THR A 240 33.82 -7.97 -7.74
N GLY A 241 34.95 -7.30 -7.99
CA GLY A 241 35.26 -6.54 -9.18
C GLY A 241 35.53 -7.37 -10.43
N ASN A 242 35.45 -6.75 -11.55
CA ASN A 242 36.59 -6.61 -12.47
C ASN A 242 36.29 -5.62 -13.61
N SER A 243 37.35 -4.95 -14.01
CA SER A 243 37.63 -3.98 -15.05
C SER A 243 36.89 -4.14 -16.40
N GLY A 244 36.49 -2.99 -16.97
CA GLY A 244 36.18 -2.82 -18.40
C GLY A 244 35.91 -1.36 -18.72
N ASN A 245 36.98 -0.67 -19.05
CA ASN A 245 37.11 0.71 -19.51
C ASN A 245 36.24 1.01 -20.74
N GLN A 246 35.39 2.06 -20.72
CA GLN A 246 35.16 2.94 -21.84
C GLN A 246 34.60 4.32 -21.44
N ASN A 247 35.11 5.31 -22.06
CA ASN A 247 35.20 6.74 -21.83
C ASN A 247 33.86 7.49 -21.89
N PRO A 248 33.68 8.57 -21.11
CA PRO A 248 32.41 9.31 -21.04
C PRO A 248 32.28 10.34 -22.15
N THR A 249 31.13 10.38 -22.79
CA THR A 249 30.70 11.51 -23.64
C THR A 249 30.04 12.58 -22.78
N THR A 250 30.43 13.79 -23.01
CA THR A 250 30.11 15.06 -22.36
C THR A 250 28.61 15.34 -22.29
N PRO A 251 28.08 15.86 -21.15
CA PRO A 251 26.67 16.27 -21.04
C PRO A 251 26.45 17.60 -21.78
N THR A 252 25.45 17.62 -22.63
CA THR A 252 24.91 18.85 -23.23
C THR A 252 24.04 19.59 -22.23
N THR A 253 24.21 20.89 -22.16
CA THR A 253 23.54 21.90 -21.35
C THR A 253 22.01 21.83 -21.45
N PRO A 254 21.25 21.98 -20.34
CA PRO A 254 19.78 22.05 -20.39
C PRO A 254 19.31 23.38 -20.97
N THR A 255 18.48 23.29 -21.98
CA THR A 255 17.74 24.42 -22.53
C THR A 255 16.58 24.79 -21.60
N THR A 256 16.41 26.09 -21.40
CA THR A 256 15.38 26.80 -20.62
C THR A 256 13.95 26.30 -20.92
N PRO A 257 13.06 26.21 -19.90
CA PRO A 257 11.68 25.77 -20.11
C PRO A 257 10.89 26.78 -20.91
N THR A 258 10.35 26.33 -22.02
CA THR A 258 9.34 27.07 -22.80
C THR A 258 7.98 27.00 -22.10
N THR A 259 7.28 28.10 -22.14
CA THR A 259 5.92 28.45 -21.69
C THR A 259 4.91 27.28 -21.66
N PRO A 260 3.95 27.27 -20.67
CA PRO A 260 2.94 26.22 -20.57
C PRO A 260 2.06 26.14 -21.84
N VAL A 261 1.97 24.97 -22.42
CA VAL A 261 1.06 24.69 -23.53
C VAL A 261 -0.33 24.55 -22.97
N THR A 262 -1.22 25.48 -23.30
CA THR A 262 -2.66 25.43 -23.02
C THR A 262 -3.31 24.26 -23.75
N PRO A 263 -4.16 23.45 -23.08
CA PRO A 263 -4.93 22.38 -23.74
C PRO A 263 -5.96 22.98 -24.72
N PRO A 264 -6.34 22.27 -25.79
CA PRO A 264 -7.33 22.76 -26.74
C PRO A 264 -8.69 22.89 -26.08
N ALA A 265 -9.28 24.07 -26.16
CA ALA A 265 -10.60 24.43 -25.62
C ALA A 265 -11.74 23.76 -26.41
N GLN A 266 -12.58 23.02 -25.70
CA GLN A 266 -14.00 22.88 -26.05
C GLN A 266 -14.83 23.36 -24.84
N GLU A 267 -15.53 24.43 -25.02
CA GLU A 267 -16.05 25.34 -23.98
C GLU A 267 -17.47 25.00 -23.48
N SER A 268 -17.94 23.75 -23.50
CA SER A 268 -19.24 23.38 -22.90
C SER A 268 -19.21 22.17 -21.95
N ASP A 269 -18.09 21.48 -21.79
CA ASP A 269 -17.96 20.31 -20.88
C ASP A 269 -16.63 20.26 -20.15
N LYS A 270 -16.16 21.41 -19.63
CA LYS A 270 -14.93 21.47 -18.85
C LYS A 270 -15.06 20.52 -17.65
N MET A 271 -14.15 19.54 -17.56
CA MET A 271 -14.05 18.67 -16.40
C MET A 271 -13.70 19.51 -15.19
N THR A 272 -14.50 19.44 -14.12
CA THR A 272 -14.23 20.08 -12.84
C THR A 272 -13.76 19.04 -11.83
N TYR A 273 -13.16 19.50 -10.73
CA TYR A 273 -12.78 18.64 -9.62
C TYR A 273 -13.93 17.81 -9.08
N GLU A 274 -15.12 18.43 -8.91
CA GLU A 274 -16.34 17.74 -8.46
C GLU A 274 -16.81 16.67 -9.46
N LYS A 275 -16.88 17.01 -10.75
CA LYS A 275 -17.25 16.05 -11.80
C LYS A 275 -16.31 14.87 -11.84
N TYR A 276 -14.99 15.12 -11.76
CA TYR A 276 -13.99 14.06 -11.75
C TYR A 276 -14.13 13.15 -10.52
N ASN A 277 -14.32 13.70 -9.32
CA ASN A 277 -14.48 12.91 -8.11
C ASN A 277 -15.83 12.17 -8.01
N ALA A 278 -16.83 12.62 -8.73
CA ALA A 278 -18.13 11.93 -8.85
C ALA A 278 -18.10 10.74 -9.83
N MET A 279 -17.03 10.61 -10.63
CA MET A 279 -16.86 9.50 -11.57
C MET A 279 -16.55 8.20 -10.83
N ASN A 280 -16.93 7.06 -11.41
CA ASN A 280 -16.39 5.77 -10.98
C ASN A 280 -14.90 5.63 -11.37
N GLY A 281 -14.19 4.70 -10.73
CA GLY A 281 -12.75 4.53 -10.94
C GLY A 281 -12.34 4.23 -12.38
N ALA A 282 -13.21 3.54 -13.17
CA ALA A 282 -12.93 3.25 -14.58
C ALA A 282 -12.98 4.53 -15.44
N ASP A 283 -13.96 5.40 -15.18
CA ASP A 283 -14.10 6.67 -15.90
C ASP A 283 -13.02 7.68 -15.48
N GLN A 284 -12.61 7.68 -14.19
CA GLN A 284 -11.47 8.47 -13.72
C GLN A 284 -10.18 8.04 -14.42
N GLN A 285 -9.94 6.74 -14.55
CA GLN A 285 -8.79 6.20 -15.26
C GLN A 285 -8.85 6.51 -16.76
N ALA A 286 -10.03 6.40 -17.38
CA ALA A 286 -10.22 6.77 -18.78
C ALA A 286 -9.92 8.26 -19.01
N TYR A 287 -10.36 9.13 -18.11
CA TYR A 287 -10.06 10.57 -18.19
C TYR A 287 -8.55 10.84 -18.00
N PHE A 288 -7.91 10.21 -17.02
CA PHE A 288 -6.46 10.28 -16.82
C PHE A 288 -5.70 9.90 -18.10
N ASN A 289 -6.11 8.81 -18.75
CA ASN A 289 -5.47 8.32 -19.98
C ASN A 289 -5.64 9.25 -21.21
N THR A 290 -6.51 10.27 -21.13
CA THR A 290 -6.63 11.30 -22.19
C THR A 290 -5.44 12.24 -22.20
N PHE A 291 -4.69 12.33 -21.12
CA PHE A 291 -3.50 13.17 -21.03
C PHE A 291 -2.28 12.42 -21.60
N LYS A 292 -1.60 13.03 -22.57
CA LYS A 292 -0.37 12.45 -23.16
C LYS A 292 0.80 12.42 -22.19
N ASP A 293 0.76 13.28 -21.20
CA ASP A 293 1.74 13.42 -20.12
C ASP A 293 1.01 13.33 -18.78
N PRO A 294 1.33 12.35 -17.93
CA PRO A 294 0.78 12.26 -16.58
C PRO A 294 0.91 13.55 -15.78
N MET A 295 2.02 14.28 -15.93
CA MET A 295 2.23 15.56 -15.24
C MET A 295 1.21 16.63 -15.64
N ALA A 296 0.73 16.60 -16.88
CA ALA A 296 -0.32 17.51 -17.35
C ALA A 296 -1.67 17.21 -16.67
N PHE A 297 -2.00 15.95 -16.40
CA PHE A 297 -3.18 15.58 -15.62
C PHE A 297 -3.10 16.14 -14.20
N PHE A 298 -1.96 15.97 -13.52
CA PHE A 298 -1.82 16.42 -12.13
C PHE A 298 -1.79 17.94 -12.01
N ALA A 299 -1.19 18.64 -12.97
CA ALA A 299 -1.29 20.09 -13.04
C ALA A 299 -2.74 20.55 -13.15
N TRP A 300 -3.53 19.89 -14.00
CA TRP A 300 -4.97 20.12 -14.11
C TRP A 300 -5.70 19.78 -12.80
N TYR A 301 -5.46 18.61 -12.21
CA TYR A 301 -6.13 18.14 -11.00
C TYR A 301 -5.91 19.09 -9.81
N ASN A 302 -4.67 19.51 -9.58
CA ASN A 302 -4.32 20.43 -8.50
C ASN A 302 -4.89 21.82 -8.73
N ALA A 303 -4.90 22.31 -9.96
CA ALA A 303 -5.53 23.57 -10.30
C ALA A 303 -7.06 23.50 -10.09
N ALA A 304 -7.72 22.45 -10.56
CA ALA A 304 -9.15 22.24 -10.39
C ALA A 304 -9.56 22.05 -8.92
N LYS A 305 -8.72 21.38 -8.13
CA LYS A 305 -8.90 21.23 -6.69
C LYS A 305 -8.80 22.57 -5.97
N ALA A 306 -7.76 23.35 -6.25
CA ALA A 306 -7.57 24.68 -5.65
C ALA A 306 -8.72 25.64 -6.01
N GLU A 307 -9.22 25.58 -7.25
CA GLU A 307 -10.38 26.36 -7.70
C GLU A 307 -11.66 25.94 -6.94
N TYR A 308 -11.84 24.63 -6.72
CA TYR A 308 -12.95 24.11 -5.92
C TYR A 308 -12.87 24.55 -4.45
N GLU A 309 -11.71 24.40 -3.81
CA GLU A 309 -11.51 24.83 -2.41
C GLU A 309 -11.75 26.33 -2.25
N ALA A 310 -11.24 27.15 -3.16
CA ALA A 310 -11.49 28.61 -3.16
C ALA A 310 -12.95 28.96 -3.40
N SER A 311 -13.72 28.12 -4.09
CA SER A 311 -15.17 28.31 -4.30
C SER A 311 -15.98 28.00 -3.04
N GLN A 312 -15.51 27.07 -2.20
CA GLN A 312 -16.17 26.72 -0.93
C GLN A 312 -16.02 27.80 0.13
N ASP A 313 -14.94 28.61 0.05
CA ASP A 313 -14.70 29.74 0.96
C ASP A 313 -15.53 31.00 0.60
N ARG A 314 -16.32 30.93 -0.47
CA ARG A 314 -17.19 32.02 -0.90
C ARG A 314 -18.65 31.74 -0.56
N ILE A 315 -19.25 32.62 0.23
CA ILE A 315 -20.69 32.58 0.54
C ILE A 315 -21.44 33.45 -0.49
N GLU A 316 -22.37 32.85 -1.23
CA GLU A 316 -23.31 33.61 -2.07
C GLU A 316 -24.35 34.31 -1.21
N ILE A 317 -24.40 35.64 -1.28
CA ILE A 317 -25.48 36.42 -0.69
C ILE A 317 -26.50 36.70 -1.77
N GLY A 318 -27.77 36.36 -1.49
CA GLY A 318 -28.89 36.57 -2.41
C GLY A 318 -28.94 38.00 -2.93
N SER A 319 -28.86 38.16 -4.24
CA SER A 319 -28.84 39.32 -5.13
C SER A 319 -27.50 39.52 -5.89
N GLY A 320 -26.69 38.49 -6.09
CA GLY A 320 -25.56 38.53 -7.02
C GLY A 320 -24.22 39.05 -6.45
N GLY A 321 -24.11 39.07 -5.14
CA GLY A 321 -22.80 39.39 -4.46
C GLY A 321 -22.20 38.14 -3.81
N THR A 322 -20.87 38.01 -3.87
CA THR A 322 -20.09 37.00 -3.15
C THR A 322 -19.22 37.69 -2.09
N ILE A 323 -19.11 37.12 -0.89
CA ILE A 323 -18.15 37.55 0.16
C ILE A 323 -17.13 36.44 0.39
N ASP A 324 -15.86 36.83 0.47
CA ASP A 324 -14.78 35.93 0.86
C ASP A 324 -14.77 35.80 2.41
N LEU A 325 -14.76 34.54 2.90
CA LEU A 325 -14.72 34.25 4.35
C LEU A 325 -13.47 34.85 5.03
N GLY A 326 -12.34 34.96 4.30
CA GLY A 326 -11.11 35.57 4.78
C GLY A 326 -11.29 37.06 5.17
N ASP A 327 -12.15 37.78 4.47
CA ASP A 327 -12.47 39.17 4.75
C ASP A 327 -13.35 39.37 6.01
N LEU A 328 -14.04 38.32 6.43
CA LEU A 328 -14.90 38.34 7.63
C LEU A 328 -14.15 38.02 8.92
N ILE A 329 -13.07 37.24 8.85
CA ILE A 329 -12.31 36.79 10.04
C ILE A 329 -11.15 37.73 10.37
N GLY A 330 -10.72 38.56 9.43
CA GLY A 330 -9.57 39.47 9.57
C GLY A 330 -9.85 40.82 10.26
N LYS A 331 -11.05 41.06 10.80
CA LYS A 331 -11.45 42.35 11.44
C LYS A 331 -11.96 42.18 12.87
N GLN A 332 -11.25 41.39 13.69
CA GLN A 332 -11.36 41.46 15.13
C GLN A 332 -10.01 41.76 15.76
#